data_a6a6cd0fd063e784ee8a8a93c90bee1c
#
_entry.id   a6a6cd0fd063e784ee8a8a93c90bee1c
#
_cell.length_a   1.000
_cell.length_b   1.000
_cell.length_c   1.000
_cell.angle_alpha   90.00
_cell.angle_beta   90.00
_cell.angle_gamma   90.00
#
_symmetry.space_group_name_H-M   'P 1'
#
loop_
_entity.id
_entity.type
_entity.pdbx_description
1 polymer ?
#
loop_
_entity_poly.entity_id
_entity_poly.type
_entity_poly.pdbx_seq_one_letter_code
_entity_poly.pdbx_strand_id
1 'polypeptide(L)'
;EEVAKGRDGKLAANWVINELFGRLKKDDCDISESPVTPAQLGGIIDLISKGEISGKIAKDVFEIVYSEGGEPAQIVESRGLKQVTDTGAIEAAVDQVIADNPAQVEKAKANPKLAGWFVGQVMKATGGKANPKAVNELVAAKLAQ
;
A
#
# COMPACT_ATOMS: atom_id res chain seq x y z
N GLU A 1 -3.56 -23.25 -5.31
CA GLU A 1 -2.85 -23.98 -4.20
C GLU A 1 -1.42 -23.50 -4.08
N GLU A 2 -0.64 -23.45 -5.16
CA GLU A 2 0.77 -23.01 -5.16
C GLU A 2 0.97 -21.62 -4.53
N VAL A 3 0.10 -20.65 -4.86
CA VAL A 3 0.17 -19.28 -4.32
C VAL A 3 -0.05 -19.25 -2.80
N ALA A 4 -0.92 -20.13 -2.28
CA ALA A 4 -1.25 -20.19 -0.85
C ALA A 4 -0.23 -20.99 -0.03
N LYS A 5 0.70 -21.68 -0.66
CA LYS A 5 1.66 -22.56 0.01
C LYS A 5 2.57 -21.78 0.96
N GLY A 6 2.43 -22.04 2.26
CA GLY A 6 3.19 -21.33 3.30
C GLY A 6 2.72 -19.88 3.58
N ARG A 7 1.55 -19.47 3.07
CA ARG A 7 1.00 -18.12 3.17
C ARG A 7 -0.40 -18.12 3.75
N ASP A 8 -0.94 -16.93 4.07
CA ASP A 8 -2.35 -16.77 4.41
C ASP A 8 -3.23 -17.15 3.22
N GLY A 9 -3.95 -18.27 3.33
CA GLY A 9 -4.78 -18.81 2.25
C GLY A 9 -5.92 -17.87 1.86
N LYS A 10 -6.46 -17.08 2.80
CA LYS A 10 -7.51 -16.11 2.54
C LYS A 10 -7.00 -14.93 1.71
N LEU A 11 -5.85 -14.40 2.08
CA LEU A 11 -5.20 -13.33 1.32
C LEU A 11 -4.80 -13.81 -0.08
N ALA A 12 -4.21 -15.02 -0.18
CA ALA A 12 -3.87 -15.63 -1.45
C ALA A 12 -5.09 -15.85 -2.35
N ALA A 13 -6.18 -16.38 -1.81
CA ALA A 13 -7.43 -16.58 -2.54
C ALA A 13 -8.02 -15.26 -3.04
N ASN A 14 -8.04 -14.21 -2.22
CA ASN A 14 -8.51 -12.89 -2.62
C ASN A 14 -7.69 -12.31 -3.79
N TRP A 15 -6.38 -12.43 -3.75
CA TRP A 15 -5.50 -11.97 -4.83
C TRP A 15 -5.68 -12.75 -6.12
N VAL A 16 -5.83 -14.07 -6.04
CA VAL A 16 -6.10 -14.92 -7.22
C VAL A 16 -7.46 -14.57 -7.83
N ILE A 17 -8.51 -14.47 -7.02
CA ILE A 17 -9.87 -14.29 -7.50
C ILE A 17 -10.10 -12.85 -8.01
N ASN A 18 -9.69 -11.86 -7.24
CA ASN A 18 -10.03 -10.47 -7.55
C ASN A 18 -9.02 -9.80 -8.48
N GLU A 19 -7.72 -10.02 -8.27
CA GLU A 19 -6.70 -9.34 -9.07
C GLU A 19 -6.33 -10.17 -10.31
N LEU A 20 -5.90 -11.43 -10.14
CA LEU A 20 -5.45 -12.25 -11.26
C LEU A 20 -6.60 -12.60 -12.21
N PHE A 21 -7.68 -13.20 -11.71
CA PHE A 21 -8.82 -13.55 -12.58
C PHE A 21 -9.54 -12.31 -13.13
N GLY A 22 -9.60 -11.23 -12.34
CA GLY A 22 -10.14 -9.96 -12.81
C GLY A 22 -9.36 -9.41 -14.00
N ARG A 23 -8.05 -9.51 -13.96
CA ARG A 23 -7.16 -9.05 -15.04
C ARG A 23 -7.21 -9.97 -16.27
N LEU A 24 -7.14 -11.29 -16.06
CA LEU A 24 -7.26 -12.28 -17.14
C LEU A 24 -8.59 -12.15 -17.89
N LYS A 25 -9.69 -11.97 -17.16
CA LYS A 25 -11.02 -11.76 -17.74
C LYS A 25 -11.08 -10.47 -18.58
N LYS A 26 -10.42 -9.42 -18.15
CA LYS A 26 -10.35 -8.16 -18.89
C LYS A 26 -9.60 -8.31 -20.22
N ASP A 27 -8.58 -9.15 -20.23
CA ASP A 27 -7.75 -9.42 -21.41
C ASP A 27 -8.23 -10.63 -22.23
N ASP A 28 -9.36 -11.25 -21.83
CA ASP A 28 -9.95 -12.45 -22.46
C ASP A 28 -8.98 -13.64 -22.53
N CYS A 29 -8.16 -13.79 -21.47
CA CYS A 29 -7.14 -14.82 -21.37
C CYS A 29 -7.53 -15.91 -20.37
N ASP A 30 -7.14 -17.16 -20.65
CA ASP A 30 -7.28 -18.28 -19.73
C ASP A 30 -6.18 -18.26 -18.66
N ILE A 31 -6.43 -18.90 -17.52
CA ILE A 31 -5.43 -19.01 -16.44
C ILE A 31 -4.15 -19.73 -16.86
N SER A 32 -4.26 -20.65 -17.80
CA SER A 32 -3.13 -21.38 -18.39
C SER A 32 -2.20 -20.48 -19.21
N GLU A 33 -2.71 -19.34 -19.68
CA GLU A 33 -1.99 -18.32 -20.44
C GLU A 33 -1.54 -17.14 -19.57
N SER A 34 -1.73 -17.24 -18.25
CA SER A 34 -1.36 -16.17 -17.32
C SER A 34 0.11 -15.78 -17.44
N PRO A 35 0.43 -14.50 -17.71
CA PRO A 35 1.80 -14.03 -17.72
C PRO A 35 2.43 -13.95 -16.31
N VAL A 36 1.60 -14.04 -15.26
CA VAL A 36 2.05 -14.04 -13.86
C VAL A 36 2.09 -15.46 -13.33
N THR A 37 3.24 -15.90 -12.88
CA THR A 37 3.43 -17.22 -12.28
C THR A 37 2.92 -17.26 -10.83
N PRO A 38 2.57 -18.44 -10.30
CA PRO A 38 2.22 -18.59 -8.87
C PRO A 38 3.31 -18.06 -7.92
N ALA A 39 4.58 -18.22 -8.28
CA ALA A 39 5.72 -17.71 -7.50
C ALA A 39 5.75 -16.18 -7.46
N GLN A 40 5.53 -15.52 -8.58
CA GLN A 40 5.46 -14.05 -8.66
C GLN A 40 4.29 -13.49 -7.85
N LEU A 41 3.10 -14.06 -8.00
CA LEU A 41 1.93 -13.65 -7.22
C LEU A 41 2.15 -13.91 -5.73
N GLY A 42 2.73 -15.04 -5.36
CA GLY A 42 3.13 -15.36 -4.00
C GLY A 42 4.14 -14.36 -3.44
N GLY A 43 5.11 -13.92 -4.24
CA GLY A 43 6.09 -12.90 -3.87
C GLY A 43 5.44 -11.55 -3.54
N ILE A 44 4.42 -11.13 -4.29
CA ILE A 44 3.64 -9.92 -3.98
C ILE A 44 2.92 -10.06 -2.63
N ILE A 45 2.30 -11.20 -2.38
CA ILE A 45 1.60 -11.50 -1.12
C ILE A 45 2.57 -11.49 0.06
N ASP A 46 3.77 -12.05 -0.12
CA ASP A 46 4.81 -12.04 0.91
C ASP A 46 5.24 -10.60 1.28
N LEU A 47 5.41 -9.73 0.29
CA LEU A 47 5.74 -8.32 0.49
C LEU A 47 4.64 -7.58 1.28
N ILE A 48 3.37 -7.87 1.01
CA ILE A 48 2.23 -7.33 1.77
C ILE A 48 2.28 -7.84 3.22
N SER A 49 2.47 -9.14 3.41
CA SER A 49 2.47 -9.79 4.72
C SER A 49 3.62 -9.30 5.61
N LYS A 50 4.76 -8.98 5.01
CA LYS A 50 5.91 -8.36 5.70
C LYS A 50 5.74 -6.87 5.97
N GLY A 51 4.70 -6.23 5.42
CA GLY A 51 4.48 -4.80 5.53
C GLY A 51 5.46 -3.96 4.68
N GLU A 52 6.16 -4.57 3.73
CA GLU A 52 7.09 -3.87 2.84
C GLU A 52 6.38 -3.01 1.80
N ILE A 53 5.17 -3.41 1.41
CA ILE A 53 4.29 -2.67 0.50
C ILE A 53 2.87 -2.63 1.02
N SER A 54 2.13 -1.58 0.68
CA SER A 54 0.68 -1.48 0.93
C SER A 54 -0.11 -2.27 -0.12
N GLY A 55 -1.39 -2.54 0.14
CA GLY A 55 -2.27 -3.18 -0.83
C GLY A 55 -2.39 -2.38 -2.14
N LYS A 56 -2.32 -1.05 -2.09
CA LYS A 56 -2.29 -0.20 -3.28
C LYS A 56 -1.02 -0.41 -4.09
N ILE A 57 0.14 -0.33 -3.43
CA ILE A 57 1.44 -0.55 -4.09
C ILE A 57 1.51 -1.95 -4.68
N ALA A 58 0.97 -2.95 -3.96
CA ALA A 58 0.91 -4.31 -4.45
C ALA A 58 0.14 -4.47 -5.76
N LYS A 59 -0.94 -3.71 -5.96
CA LYS A 59 -1.68 -3.68 -7.24
C LYS A 59 -0.84 -3.07 -8.36
N ASP A 60 -0.13 -1.99 -8.07
CA ASP A 60 0.78 -1.37 -9.04
C ASP A 60 1.91 -2.35 -9.42
N VAL A 61 2.49 -3.05 -8.45
CA VAL A 61 3.49 -4.10 -8.70
C VAL A 61 2.91 -5.25 -9.51
N PHE A 62 1.70 -5.68 -9.21
CA PHE A 62 1.00 -6.72 -9.97
C PHE A 62 0.83 -6.33 -11.45
N GLU A 63 0.37 -5.11 -11.74
CA GLU A 63 0.23 -4.62 -13.12
C GLU A 63 1.57 -4.60 -13.86
N ILE A 64 2.66 -4.23 -13.17
CA ILE A 64 4.00 -4.24 -13.75
C ILE A 64 4.44 -5.70 -14.05
N VAL A 65 4.28 -6.60 -13.09
CA VAL A 65 4.61 -8.03 -13.29
C VAL A 65 3.77 -8.63 -14.42
N TYR A 66 2.51 -8.25 -14.50
CA TYR A 66 1.60 -8.73 -15.55
C TYR A 66 2.02 -8.26 -16.94
N SER A 67 2.43 -7.00 -17.08
CA SER A 67 2.76 -6.38 -18.37
C SER A 67 4.23 -6.53 -18.80
N GLU A 68 5.15 -6.47 -17.84
CA GLU A 68 6.59 -6.45 -18.12
C GLU A 68 7.30 -7.71 -17.62
N GLY A 69 6.67 -8.49 -16.73
CA GLY A 69 7.29 -9.61 -16.04
C GLY A 69 8.24 -9.16 -14.92
N GLY A 70 9.07 -10.08 -14.45
CA GLY A 70 10.09 -9.81 -13.43
C GLY A 70 9.69 -10.23 -12.01
N GLU A 71 10.65 -10.16 -11.11
CA GLU A 71 10.47 -10.50 -9.69
C GLU A 71 9.86 -9.32 -8.92
N PRO A 72 8.77 -9.52 -8.17
CA PRO A 72 8.10 -8.47 -7.41
C PRO A 72 9.02 -7.70 -6.46
N ALA A 73 9.90 -8.41 -5.74
CA ALA A 73 10.84 -7.81 -4.81
C ALA A 73 11.82 -6.86 -5.52
N GLN A 74 12.35 -7.27 -6.67
CA GLN A 74 13.26 -6.45 -7.48
C GLN A 74 12.56 -5.22 -8.07
N ILE A 75 11.30 -5.36 -8.49
CA ILE A 75 10.48 -4.25 -8.99
C ILE A 75 10.27 -3.22 -7.88
N VAL A 76 9.89 -3.67 -6.69
CA VAL A 76 9.68 -2.81 -5.52
C VAL A 76 10.96 -2.04 -5.16
N GLU A 77 12.10 -2.71 -5.19
CA GLU A 77 13.38 -2.10 -4.86
C GLU A 77 13.86 -1.12 -5.95
N SER A 78 13.88 -1.55 -7.20
CA SER A 78 14.37 -0.75 -8.34
C SER A 78 13.52 0.49 -8.63
N ARG A 79 12.21 0.41 -8.39
CA ARG A 79 11.27 1.52 -8.59
C ARG A 79 10.98 2.32 -7.31
N GLY A 80 11.64 1.99 -6.19
CA GLY A 80 11.47 2.67 -4.92
C GLY A 80 10.03 2.63 -4.40
N LEU A 81 9.35 1.49 -4.57
CA LEU A 81 7.95 1.29 -4.18
C LEU A 81 7.79 0.78 -2.75
N LYS A 82 8.88 0.61 -2.00
CA LYS A 82 8.84 0.19 -0.60
C LYS A 82 7.98 1.15 0.21
N GLN A 83 7.09 0.60 1.04
CA GLN A 83 6.27 1.40 1.94
C GLN A 83 7.18 2.09 2.97
N VAL A 84 6.95 3.38 3.19
CA VAL A 84 7.65 4.13 4.25
C VAL A 84 7.04 3.71 5.58
N THR A 85 7.80 2.92 6.34
CA THR A 85 7.47 2.50 7.72
C THR A 85 8.36 3.20 8.75
N ASP A 86 9.32 4.01 8.31
CA ASP A 86 10.13 4.85 9.18
C ASP A 86 9.26 5.91 9.83
N THR A 87 9.04 5.74 11.14
CA THR A 87 8.22 6.65 11.94
C THR A 87 8.77 8.08 11.95
N GLY A 88 10.08 8.26 11.89
CA GLY A 88 10.71 9.59 11.81
C GLY A 88 10.35 10.34 10.53
N ALA A 89 10.40 9.65 9.38
CA ALA A 89 10.01 10.24 8.09
C ALA A 89 8.52 10.58 8.03
N ILE A 90 7.68 9.69 8.58
CA ILE A 90 6.22 9.93 8.67
C ILE A 90 5.93 11.08 9.63
N GLU A 91 6.61 11.13 10.78
CA GLU A 91 6.45 12.20 11.76
C GLU A 91 6.82 13.57 11.17
N ALA A 92 7.93 13.67 10.45
CA ALA A 92 8.34 14.89 9.76
C ALA A 92 7.28 15.35 8.74
N ALA A 93 6.69 14.41 7.99
CA ALA A 93 5.62 14.73 7.06
C ALA A 93 4.34 15.19 7.77
N VAL A 94 3.99 14.59 8.90
CA VAL A 94 2.86 15.02 9.75
C VAL A 94 3.10 16.43 10.29
N ASP A 95 4.27 16.70 10.85
CA ASP A 95 4.64 18.01 11.41
C ASP A 95 4.58 19.11 10.34
N GLN A 96 5.08 18.81 9.13
CA GLN A 96 5.00 19.74 7.99
C GLN A 96 3.56 20.07 7.62
N VAL A 97 2.71 19.06 7.49
CA VAL A 97 1.29 19.26 7.14
C VAL A 97 0.55 20.06 8.24
N ILE A 98 0.87 19.81 9.51
CA ILE A 98 0.31 20.55 10.64
C ILE A 98 0.78 22.01 10.60
N ALA A 99 2.08 22.26 10.40
CA ALA A 99 2.66 23.60 10.35
C ALA A 99 2.10 24.44 9.19
N ASP A 100 1.88 23.80 8.03
CA ASP A 100 1.35 24.48 6.84
C ASP A 100 -0.17 24.79 6.92
N ASN A 101 -0.87 24.18 7.89
CA ASN A 101 -2.33 24.27 7.98
C ASN A 101 -2.86 24.59 9.39
N PRO A 102 -2.41 25.69 10.05
CA PRO A 102 -2.77 25.98 11.44
C PRO A 102 -4.29 26.18 11.63
N ALA A 103 -4.98 26.78 10.66
CA ALA A 103 -6.43 26.95 10.73
C ALA A 103 -7.21 25.62 10.70
N GLN A 104 -6.66 24.61 10.06
CA GLN A 104 -7.27 23.27 10.04
C GLN A 104 -6.97 22.50 11.35
N VAL A 105 -5.82 22.77 11.98
CA VAL A 105 -5.47 22.21 13.30
C VAL A 105 -6.51 22.65 14.34
N GLU A 106 -6.83 23.94 14.41
CA GLU A 106 -7.84 24.45 15.34
C GLU A 106 -9.23 23.80 15.10
N LYS A 107 -9.61 23.63 13.85
CA LYS A 107 -10.85 22.92 13.51
C LYS A 107 -10.83 21.45 13.90
N ALA A 108 -9.68 20.78 13.72
CA ALA A 108 -9.52 19.37 14.06
C ALA A 108 -9.48 19.15 15.59
N LYS A 109 -8.92 20.06 16.37
CA LYS A 109 -9.01 20.06 17.83
C LYS A 109 -10.46 20.16 18.31
N ALA A 110 -11.27 20.98 17.65
CA ALA A 110 -12.70 21.10 17.93
C ALA A 110 -13.54 19.91 17.43
N ASN A 111 -13.09 19.25 16.36
CA ASN A 111 -13.79 18.11 15.74
C ASN A 111 -12.81 17.02 15.31
N PRO A 112 -12.63 15.96 16.12
CA PRO A 112 -11.68 14.86 15.84
C PRO A 112 -11.91 14.14 14.50
N LYS A 113 -13.11 14.22 13.92
CA LYS A 113 -13.41 13.64 12.60
C LYS A 113 -12.60 14.29 11.48
N LEU A 114 -12.10 15.51 11.68
CA LEU A 114 -11.27 16.22 10.72
C LEU A 114 -9.81 15.72 10.71
N ALA A 115 -9.40 14.88 11.66
CA ALA A 115 -8.10 14.21 11.64
C ALA A 115 -7.86 13.41 10.33
N GLY A 116 -8.92 12.83 9.76
CA GLY A 116 -8.87 12.14 8.47
C GLY A 116 -8.40 13.02 7.32
N TRP A 117 -8.67 14.31 7.35
CA TRP A 117 -8.15 15.26 6.36
C TRP A 117 -6.63 15.35 6.40
N PHE A 118 -6.05 15.43 7.61
CA PHE A 118 -4.58 15.44 7.78
C PHE A 118 -3.94 14.14 7.32
N VAL A 119 -4.54 13.00 7.62
CA VAL A 119 -4.09 11.68 7.12
C VAL A 119 -4.04 11.69 5.60
N GLY A 120 -5.08 12.20 4.94
CA GLY A 120 -5.13 12.35 3.48
C GLY A 120 -4.00 13.23 2.93
N GLN A 121 -3.71 14.36 3.57
CA GLN A 121 -2.62 15.27 3.16
C GLN A 121 -1.24 14.63 3.34
N VAL A 122 -1.01 13.96 4.47
CA VAL A 122 0.25 13.23 4.72
C VAL A 122 0.44 12.10 3.72
N MET A 123 -0.61 11.34 3.44
CA MET A 123 -0.56 10.30 2.40
C MET A 123 -0.22 10.87 1.03
N LYS A 124 -0.77 12.04 0.69
CA LYS A 124 -0.46 12.74 -0.55
C LYS A 124 1.00 13.23 -0.59
N ALA A 125 1.48 13.83 0.51
CA ALA A 125 2.85 14.31 0.63
C ALA A 125 3.89 13.19 0.53
N THR A 126 3.55 12.00 1.03
CA THR A 126 4.42 10.81 0.97
C THR A 126 4.21 9.97 -0.30
N GLY A 127 3.45 10.48 -1.29
CA GLY A 127 3.17 9.75 -2.53
C GLY A 127 2.39 8.45 -2.34
N GLY A 128 1.63 8.31 -1.25
CA GLY A 128 0.91 7.10 -0.90
C GLY A 128 1.78 5.97 -0.32
N LYS A 129 3.05 6.22 -0.06
CA LYS A 129 4.02 5.23 0.45
C LYS A 129 4.01 5.07 1.97
N ALA A 130 3.51 6.08 2.72
CA ALA A 130 3.41 5.99 4.17
C ALA A 130 2.41 4.91 4.61
N ASN A 131 2.70 4.28 5.75
CA ASN A 131 1.74 3.34 6.35
C ASN A 131 0.53 4.11 6.90
N PRO A 132 -0.70 3.90 6.38
CA PRO A 132 -1.87 4.68 6.79
C PRO A 132 -2.19 4.58 8.29
N LYS A 133 -1.93 3.42 8.89
CA LYS A 133 -2.14 3.20 10.33
C LYS A 133 -1.18 4.05 11.16
N ALA A 134 0.12 4.03 10.82
CA ALA A 134 1.13 4.85 11.49
C ALA A 134 0.85 6.35 11.32
N VAL A 135 0.43 6.78 10.12
CA VAL A 135 0.03 8.18 9.87
C VAL A 135 -1.14 8.58 10.76
N ASN A 136 -2.17 7.72 10.85
CA ASN A 136 -3.36 8.00 11.66
C ASN A 136 -3.02 8.12 13.15
N GLU A 137 -2.19 7.21 13.67
CA GLU A 137 -1.73 7.24 15.06
C GLU A 137 -0.92 8.51 15.38
N LEU A 138 0.00 8.88 14.50
CA LEU A 138 0.82 10.10 14.65
C LEU A 138 0.00 11.39 14.55
N VAL A 139 -0.90 11.48 13.57
CA VAL A 139 -1.80 12.63 13.43
C VAL A 139 -2.68 12.78 14.68
N ALA A 140 -3.27 11.68 15.18
CA ALA A 140 -4.09 11.72 16.38
C ALA A 140 -3.27 12.17 17.62
N ALA A 141 -2.06 11.66 17.79
CA ALA A 141 -1.17 12.04 18.90
C ALA A 141 -0.75 13.52 18.84
N LYS A 142 -0.45 14.03 17.65
CA LYS A 142 -0.04 15.44 17.46
C LYS A 142 -1.21 16.43 17.62
N LEU A 143 -2.40 16.07 17.19
CA LEU A 143 -3.59 16.93 17.37
C LEU A 143 -4.10 16.93 18.82
N ALA A 144 -3.74 15.94 19.64
CA ALA A 144 -4.10 15.87 21.05
C ALA A 144 -3.21 16.76 21.97
N GLN A 145 -2.12 17.30 21.47
CA GLN A 145 -1.22 18.23 22.15
C GLN A 145 -1.69 19.67 21.95
#